data_6a1f438562fe48e080c8c14cde6a490d
#
_entry.id   6a1f438562fe48e080c8c14cde6a490d
#
_cell.length_a   1.000
_cell.length_b   1.000
_cell.length_c   1.000
_cell.angle_alpha   90.00
_cell.angle_beta   90.00
_cell.angle_gamma   90.00
#
_symmetry.space_group_name_H-M   'P 1'
#
loop_
_entity.id
_entity.type
_entity.pdbx_description
1 polymer ?
#
loop_
_entity_poly.entity_id
_entity_poly.type
_entity_poly.pdbx_seq_one_letter_code
_entity_poly.pdbx_strand_id
1 'polypeptide(L)'
;MKSESFKLLKSKINILNDLNDKINLIEWNKDDGPKFESVEEMKEFEKKVINGDFEFVLDDNTDTDNNTILKDYKTTKDNYFIYIYSYKNNDKYITYLSLKNLDETDCIHNIYGYKTDDENSALTYFDKLKNDISNNTIDYIFNKMIIDVDKNINNLKNKYEKLTSES
;
A
#
# COMPACT_ATOMS: atom_id res chain seq x y z
N MET A 1 -17.78 12.61 12.56
CA MET A 1 -18.41 12.15 11.35
C MET A 1 -17.40 11.78 10.30
N LYS A 2 -16.68 12.74 9.75
CA LYS A 2 -15.64 12.41 8.77
C LYS A 2 -14.53 11.56 9.38
N SER A 3 -14.22 11.82 10.66
CA SER A 3 -13.21 11.04 11.35
C SER A 3 -13.61 9.58 11.53
N GLU A 4 -14.92 9.28 11.57
CA GLU A 4 -15.40 7.92 11.67
C GLU A 4 -15.16 7.13 10.39
N SER A 5 -15.40 7.77 9.23
CA SER A 5 -15.13 7.15 7.93
C SER A 5 -13.64 6.87 7.76
N PHE A 6 -12.80 7.82 8.21
CA PHE A 6 -11.35 7.65 8.14
C PHE A 6 -10.90 6.49 9.04
N LYS A 7 -11.44 6.42 10.26
CA LYS A 7 -11.12 5.32 11.19
C LYS A 7 -11.58 3.98 10.65
N LEU A 8 -12.76 3.94 10.04
CA LEU A 8 -13.28 2.72 9.44
C LEU A 8 -12.37 2.28 8.28
N LEU A 9 -11.98 3.21 7.43
CA LEU A 9 -11.08 2.93 6.32
C LEU A 9 -9.76 2.38 6.84
N LYS A 10 -9.19 3.00 7.87
CA LYS A 10 -7.93 2.57 8.45
C LYS A 10 -8.04 1.17 9.06
N SER A 11 -9.16 0.88 9.75
CA SER A 11 -9.40 -0.44 10.31
C SER A 11 -9.48 -1.50 9.24
N LYS A 12 -10.15 -1.21 8.13
CA LYS A 12 -10.27 -2.16 7.02
C LYS A 12 -8.93 -2.38 6.33
N ILE A 13 -8.12 -1.34 6.19
CA ILE A 13 -6.77 -1.47 5.65
C ILE A 13 -5.91 -2.37 6.54
N ASN A 14 -6.06 -2.23 7.86
CA ASN A 14 -5.35 -3.11 8.80
C ASN A 14 -5.77 -4.57 8.62
N ILE A 15 -7.06 -4.84 8.43
CA ILE A 15 -7.56 -6.18 8.15
C ILE A 15 -6.97 -6.71 6.85
N LEU A 16 -6.94 -5.88 5.82
CA LEU A 16 -6.37 -6.24 4.53
C LEU A 16 -4.89 -6.60 4.67
N ASN A 17 -4.13 -5.81 5.39
CA ASN A 17 -2.71 -6.03 5.60
C ASN A 17 -2.44 -7.31 6.41
N ASP A 18 -3.23 -7.55 7.45
CA ASP A 18 -3.10 -8.77 8.26
C ASP A 18 -3.35 -10.01 7.41
N LEU A 19 -4.38 -9.97 6.58
CA LEU A 19 -4.74 -11.09 5.71
C LEU A 19 -3.65 -11.32 4.66
N ASN A 20 -3.12 -10.23 4.11
CA ASN A 20 -2.03 -10.30 3.14
C ASN A 20 -0.76 -10.90 3.78
N ASP A 21 -0.47 -10.52 5.03
CA ASP A 21 0.67 -11.09 5.78
C ASP A 21 0.50 -12.60 5.99
N LYS A 22 -0.69 -13.04 6.32
CA LYS A 22 -0.97 -14.47 6.51
C LYS A 22 -0.80 -15.25 5.20
N ILE A 23 -1.25 -14.67 4.09
CA ILE A 23 -1.10 -15.29 2.77
C ILE A 23 0.39 -15.36 2.41
N ASN A 24 1.12 -14.28 2.65
CA ASN A 24 2.57 -14.24 2.36
C ASN A 24 3.32 -15.28 3.19
N LEU A 25 2.94 -15.49 4.43
CA LEU A 25 3.54 -16.50 5.28
C LEU A 25 3.34 -17.90 4.69
N ILE A 26 2.12 -18.21 4.25
CA ILE A 26 1.82 -19.51 3.64
C ILE A 26 2.64 -19.71 2.36
N GLU A 27 2.65 -18.71 1.50
CA GLU A 27 3.39 -18.79 0.24
C GLU A 27 4.89 -18.90 0.47
N TRP A 28 5.41 -18.13 1.42
CA TRP A 28 6.83 -18.18 1.75
C TRP A 28 7.24 -19.58 2.21
N ASN A 29 6.41 -20.18 3.07
CA ASN A 29 6.73 -21.49 3.63
C ASN A 29 6.64 -22.63 2.61
N LYS A 30 6.08 -22.36 1.43
CA LYS A 30 6.05 -23.37 0.36
C LYS A 30 7.34 -23.36 -0.45
N ASP A 31 8.12 -22.29 -0.35
CA ASP A 31 9.38 -22.16 -1.10
C ASP A 31 10.52 -22.84 -0.35
N ASP A 32 11.66 -22.97 -1.01
CA ASP A 32 12.83 -23.64 -0.41
C ASP A 32 13.58 -22.76 0.60
N GLY A 33 13.15 -21.56 0.82
CA GLY A 33 13.82 -20.65 1.75
C GLY A 33 13.53 -20.95 3.22
N PRO A 34 13.91 -20.01 4.12
CA PRO A 34 13.63 -20.19 5.54
C PRO A 34 12.14 -20.34 5.82
N LYS A 35 11.80 -21.12 6.83
CA LYS A 35 10.41 -21.35 7.22
C LYS A 35 10.11 -20.59 8.49
N PHE A 36 8.89 -20.06 8.58
CA PHE A 36 8.46 -19.30 9.73
C PHE A 36 7.20 -19.93 10.32
N GLU A 37 7.10 -19.93 11.63
CA GLU A 37 5.93 -20.48 12.31
C GLU A 37 4.83 -19.44 12.50
N SER A 38 5.15 -18.17 12.40
CA SER A 38 4.18 -17.09 12.61
C SER A 38 4.49 -15.89 11.75
N VAL A 39 3.52 -15.02 11.63
CA VAL A 39 3.68 -13.74 10.92
C VAL A 39 4.71 -12.87 11.65
N GLU A 40 4.70 -12.90 12.98
CA GLU A 40 5.65 -12.13 13.79
C GLU A 40 7.09 -12.56 13.50
N GLU A 41 7.33 -13.84 13.39
CA GLU A 41 8.66 -14.36 13.09
C GLU A 41 9.11 -13.93 11.69
N MET A 42 8.20 -13.97 10.71
CA MET A 42 8.48 -13.52 9.36
C MET A 42 8.84 -12.04 9.35
N LYS A 43 8.09 -11.22 10.07
CA LYS A 43 8.35 -9.77 10.15
C LYS A 43 9.67 -9.46 10.85
N GLU A 44 10.04 -10.24 11.86
CA GLU A 44 11.33 -10.07 12.51
C GLU A 44 12.49 -10.36 11.55
N PHE A 45 12.34 -11.36 10.72
CA PHE A 45 13.35 -11.68 9.70
C PHE A 45 13.46 -10.52 8.70
N GLU A 46 12.32 -10.00 8.24
CA GLU A 46 12.30 -8.87 7.31
C GLU A 46 12.97 -7.64 7.92
N LYS A 47 12.74 -7.39 9.21
CA LYS A 47 13.39 -6.28 9.89
C LYS A 47 14.90 -6.43 9.91
N LYS A 48 15.40 -7.62 10.13
CA LYS A 48 16.84 -7.87 10.15
C LYS A 48 17.46 -7.60 8.79
N VAL A 49 16.77 -8.00 7.73
CA VAL A 49 17.23 -7.74 6.38
C VAL A 49 17.28 -6.23 6.12
N ILE A 50 16.23 -5.53 6.50
CA ILE A 50 16.15 -4.08 6.32
C ILE A 50 17.21 -3.36 7.15
N ASN A 51 17.50 -3.83 8.36
CA ASN A 51 18.45 -3.17 9.24
C ASN A 51 19.90 -3.54 8.92
N GLY A 52 20.12 -4.35 7.92
CA GLY A 52 21.48 -4.65 7.50
C GLY A 52 22.17 -5.77 8.23
N ASP A 53 21.42 -6.56 8.99
CA ASP A 53 21.98 -7.74 9.65
C ASP A 53 22.45 -8.76 8.62
N PHE A 54 21.94 -8.67 7.41
CA PHE A 54 22.39 -9.43 6.28
C PHE A 54 22.96 -8.40 5.30
N GLU A 55 24.00 -8.72 4.65
CA GLU A 55 24.55 -7.81 3.68
C GLU A 55 23.76 -7.80 2.44
N PHE A 56 22.56 -8.10 2.53
CA PHE A 56 21.70 -7.99 1.55
C PHE A 56 21.30 -6.62 1.56
N VAL A 57 21.95 -5.82 1.09
CA VAL A 57 21.65 -4.56 1.07
C VAL A 57 20.67 -4.36 0.15
N LEU A 58 19.65 -4.12 0.60
CA LEU A 58 18.77 -3.58 -0.12
C LEU A 58 19.07 -2.31 -0.50
N ASP A 59 19.93 -1.97 -0.76
CA ASP A 59 20.04 -0.87 -1.43
C ASP A 59 19.00 0.14 -1.31
N ASP A 60 18.36 0.12 -0.19
CA ASP A 60 17.42 1.11 0.08
C ASP A 60 17.98 2.45 -0.04
N ASN A 61 19.18 2.62 0.32
CA ASN A 61 19.83 3.90 0.20
C ASN A 61 20.17 4.22 -1.25
N THR A 62 20.44 3.22 -2.02
CA THR A 62 20.72 3.40 -3.43
C THR A 62 19.44 3.71 -4.17
N ASP A 63 18.36 3.07 -3.78
CA ASP A 63 17.09 3.33 -4.39
C ASP A 63 16.60 4.73 -4.16
N THR A 64 16.89 5.30 -3.01
CA THR A 64 16.53 6.67 -2.71
C THR A 64 17.20 7.64 -3.67
N ASP A 65 18.44 7.37 -4.02
CA ASP A 65 19.17 8.21 -4.95
C ASP A 65 18.71 8.01 -6.40
N ASN A 66 18.11 6.87 -6.68
CA ASN A 66 17.66 6.57 -8.03
C ASN A 66 16.18 6.90 -8.25
N ASN A 67 15.49 7.31 -7.21
CA ASN A 67 14.09 7.66 -7.35
C ASN A 67 13.94 9.06 -7.92
N THR A 68 13.25 9.17 -9.01
CA THR A 68 12.99 10.47 -9.64
C THR A 68 11.49 10.69 -9.63
N ILE A 69 11.05 11.76 -8.99
CA ILE A 69 9.64 12.11 -8.98
C ILE A 69 9.26 12.63 -10.36
N LEU A 70 8.30 11.98 -10.99
CA LEU A 70 7.81 12.39 -12.30
C LEU A 70 6.67 13.39 -12.18
N LYS A 71 5.80 13.18 -11.21
CA LYS A 71 4.62 14.01 -11.05
C LYS A 71 4.10 13.85 -9.63
N ASP A 72 3.58 14.93 -9.05
CA ASP A 72 2.93 14.84 -7.77
C ASP A 72 1.75 15.81 -7.70
N TYR A 73 0.84 15.58 -6.77
CA TYR A 73 -0.32 16.41 -6.55
C TYR A 73 -0.65 16.39 -5.06
N LYS A 74 -0.79 17.58 -4.48
CA LYS A 74 -1.09 17.73 -3.08
C LYS A 74 -2.33 18.58 -2.93
N THR A 75 -3.23 18.19 -2.06
CA THR A 75 -4.43 18.98 -1.78
C THR A 75 -4.89 18.73 -0.35
N THR A 76 -5.71 19.65 0.16
CA THR A 76 -6.33 19.49 1.46
C THR A 76 -7.83 19.59 1.29
N LYS A 77 -8.56 18.63 1.84
CA LYS A 77 -10.01 18.64 1.85
C LYS A 77 -10.48 18.33 3.26
N ASP A 78 -11.19 19.27 3.89
CA ASP A 78 -11.78 19.04 5.22
C ASP A 78 -10.81 18.49 6.25
N ASN A 79 -9.67 19.09 6.43
CA ASN A 79 -8.65 18.67 7.39
C ASN A 79 -7.93 17.36 7.05
N TYR A 80 -8.08 16.88 5.81
CA TYR A 80 -7.31 15.74 5.33
C TYR A 80 -6.37 16.21 4.24
N PHE A 81 -5.10 15.91 4.42
CA PHE A 81 -4.09 16.19 3.42
C PHE A 81 -3.95 14.95 2.54
N ILE A 82 -4.02 15.15 1.23
CA ILE A 82 -3.96 14.06 0.26
C ILE A 82 -2.77 14.31 -0.66
N TYR A 83 -1.93 13.31 -0.79
CA TYR A 83 -0.74 13.39 -1.62
C TYR A 83 -0.71 12.22 -2.59
N ILE A 84 -0.65 12.52 -3.89
CA ILE A 84 -0.50 11.52 -4.94
C ILE A 84 0.86 11.77 -5.58
N TYR A 85 1.64 10.72 -5.78
CA TYR A 85 2.93 10.89 -6.43
C TYR A 85 3.25 9.69 -7.30
N SER A 86 3.92 9.97 -8.43
CA SER A 86 4.47 8.96 -9.32
C SER A 86 5.96 9.17 -9.42
N TYR A 87 6.72 8.11 -9.33
CA TYR A 87 8.17 8.19 -9.41
C TYR A 87 8.73 7.03 -10.22
N LYS A 88 9.95 7.24 -10.69
CA LYS A 88 10.68 6.22 -11.42
C LYS A 88 11.75 5.66 -10.49
N ASN A 89 11.80 4.33 -10.38
CA ASN A 89 12.82 3.64 -9.63
C ASN A 89 13.41 2.59 -10.56
N ASN A 90 14.63 2.80 -11.02
CA ASN A 90 15.28 2.00 -12.04
C ASN A 90 14.44 2.01 -13.32
N ASP A 91 13.94 0.86 -13.76
CA ASP A 91 13.12 0.77 -14.96
C ASP A 91 11.64 0.60 -14.65
N LYS A 92 11.24 0.84 -13.41
CA LYS A 92 9.84 0.73 -13.01
C LYS A 92 9.26 2.10 -12.65
N TYR A 93 7.97 2.24 -12.86
CA TYR A 93 7.23 3.44 -12.53
C TYR A 93 6.19 3.07 -11.48
N ILE A 94 6.17 3.79 -10.38
CA ILE A 94 5.31 3.47 -9.24
C ILE A 94 4.50 4.69 -8.84
N THR A 95 3.20 4.49 -8.60
CA THR A 95 2.29 5.55 -8.18
C THR A 95 1.62 5.14 -6.88
N TYR A 96 1.53 6.08 -5.94
CA TYR A 96 0.85 5.87 -4.66
C TYR A 96 0.03 7.09 -4.26
N LEU A 97 -0.92 6.86 -3.38
CA LEU A 97 -1.70 7.90 -2.72
C LEU A 97 -1.51 7.76 -1.21
N SER A 98 -1.34 8.87 -0.52
CA SER A 98 -1.24 8.89 0.94
C SER A 98 -2.22 9.90 1.51
N LEU A 99 -2.73 9.63 2.70
CA LEU A 99 -3.69 10.46 3.39
C LEU A 99 -3.19 10.78 4.80
N LYS A 100 -3.42 12.00 5.25
CA LYS A 100 -3.10 12.38 6.61
C LYS A 100 -4.25 13.16 7.21
N ASN A 101 -4.68 12.78 8.42
CA ASN A 101 -5.65 13.54 9.18
C ASN A 101 -4.87 14.63 9.92
N LEU A 102 -5.08 15.87 9.53
CA LEU A 102 -4.31 16.98 10.09
C LEU A 102 -4.62 17.25 11.57
N ASP A 103 -5.82 16.89 12.01
CA ASP A 103 -6.21 17.11 13.40
C ASP A 103 -5.58 16.09 14.36
N GLU A 104 -5.44 14.84 13.92
CA GLU A 104 -5.02 13.76 14.78
C GLU A 104 -3.65 13.18 14.42
N THR A 105 -3.00 13.71 13.44
CA THR A 105 -1.71 13.24 12.91
C THR A 105 -1.71 11.79 12.46
N ASP A 106 -2.89 11.21 12.28
CA ASP A 106 -3.02 9.85 11.75
C ASP A 106 -2.78 9.83 10.25
N CYS A 107 -2.09 8.82 9.77
CA CYS A 107 -1.74 8.70 8.36
C CYS A 107 -2.11 7.34 7.79
N ILE A 108 -2.46 7.32 6.53
CA ILE A 108 -2.55 6.10 5.74
C ILE A 108 -1.60 6.31 4.56
N HIS A 109 -0.56 5.48 4.50
CA HIS A 109 0.49 5.64 3.49
C HIS A 109 0.37 4.65 2.36
N ASN A 110 0.69 5.12 1.17
CA ASN A 110 0.94 4.26 0.01
C ASN A 110 -0.20 3.31 -0.34
N ILE A 111 -1.40 3.86 -0.42
CA ILE A 111 -2.55 3.09 -0.89
C ILE A 111 -2.74 3.34 -2.39
N TYR A 112 -3.55 2.53 -3.02
CA TYR A 112 -3.78 2.57 -4.47
C TYR A 112 -2.47 2.46 -5.25
N GLY A 113 -1.58 1.60 -4.78
CA GLY A 113 -0.30 1.38 -5.45
C GLY A 113 -0.45 0.80 -6.84
N TYR A 114 0.33 1.33 -7.79
CA TYR A 114 0.36 0.83 -9.15
C TYR A 114 1.81 0.82 -9.62
N LYS A 115 2.27 -0.32 -10.08
CA LYS A 115 3.64 -0.47 -10.55
C LYS A 115 3.61 -0.97 -11.98
N THR A 116 4.34 -0.32 -12.86
CA THR A 116 4.34 -0.65 -14.28
C THR A 116 5.72 -0.38 -14.90
N ASP A 117 5.96 -0.96 -16.07
CA ASP A 117 7.17 -0.71 -16.83
C ASP A 117 6.94 0.45 -17.80
N ASP A 118 5.70 0.91 -17.95
CA ASP A 118 5.34 1.89 -18.95
C ASP A 118 5.03 3.24 -18.31
N GLU A 119 5.80 4.27 -18.67
CA GLU A 119 5.61 5.61 -18.14
C GLU A 119 4.23 6.17 -18.44
N ASN A 120 3.73 5.97 -19.64
CA ASN A 120 2.42 6.50 -20.01
C ASN A 120 1.31 5.87 -19.18
N SER A 121 1.40 4.58 -18.89
CA SER A 121 0.43 3.90 -18.04
C SER A 121 0.46 4.47 -16.62
N ALA A 122 1.65 4.74 -16.09
CA ALA A 122 1.79 5.33 -14.77
C ALA A 122 1.16 6.71 -14.70
N LEU A 123 1.42 7.55 -15.70
CA LEU A 123 0.88 8.91 -15.73
C LEU A 123 -0.63 8.92 -15.96
N THR A 124 -1.14 7.99 -16.76
CA THR A 124 -2.59 7.84 -16.94
C THR A 124 -3.27 7.46 -15.63
N TYR A 125 -2.68 6.55 -14.88
CA TYR A 125 -3.19 6.15 -13.57
C TYR A 125 -3.15 7.32 -12.58
N PHE A 126 -2.05 8.08 -12.60
CA PHE A 126 -1.91 9.27 -11.77
C PHE A 126 -3.02 10.27 -12.07
N ASP A 127 -3.26 10.57 -13.35
CA ASP A 127 -4.27 11.54 -13.75
C ASP A 127 -5.67 11.08 -13.35
N LYS A 128 -5.94 9.79 -13.42
CA LYS A 128 -7.22 9.24 -13.00
C LYS A 128 -7.43 9.43 -11.50
N LEU A 129 -6.41 9.13 -10.69
CA LEU A 129 -6.49 9.36 -9.24
C LEU A 129 -6.67 10.84 -8.94
N LYS A 130 -5.90 11.70 -9.59
CA LYS A 130 -5.98 13.14 -9.36
C LYS A 130 -7.38 13.66 -9.70
N ASN A 131 -7.95 13.23 -10.81
CA ASN A 131 -9.28 13.67 -11.21
C ASN A 131 -10.35 13.19 -10.23
N ASP A 132 -10.25 11.95 -9.78
CA ASP A 132 -11.18 11.42 -8.78
C ASP A 132 -11.11 12.20 -7.49
N ILE A 133 -9.91 12.55 -7.04
CA ILE A 133 -9.72 13.30 -5.80
C ILE A 133 -10.19 14.75 -5.97
N SER A 134 -9.81 15.40 -7.06
CA SER A 134 -10.12 16.83 -7.23
C SER A 134 -11.58 17.10 -7.50
N ASN A 135 -12.31 16.15 -8.08
CA ASN A 135 -13.69 16.34 -8.47
C ASN A 135 -14.72 15.84 -7.45
N ASN A 136 -14.31 15.27 -6.35
CA ASN A 136 -15.24 14.67 -5.40
C ASN A 136 -15.04 15.19 -3.98
N THR A 137 -16.07 15.03 -3.15
CA THR A 137 -15.99 15.41 -1.74
C THR A 137 -15.16 14.38 -0.99
N ILE A 138 -14.66 14.75 0.19
CA ILE A 138 -13.88 13.83 1.02
C ILE A 138 -14.72 12.61 1.44
N ASP A 139 -16.01 12.81 1.70
CA ASP A 139 -16.91 11.71 2.07
C ASP A 139 -17.06 10.72 0.94
N TYR A 140 -17.20 11.20 -0.29
CA TYR A 140 -17.28 10.33 -1.46
C TYR A 140 -15.98 9.54 -1.62
N ILE A 141 -14.85 10.21 -1.46
CA ILE A 141 -13.52 9.60 -1.60
C ILE A 141 -13.36 8.47 -0.58
N PHE A 142 -13.68 8.72 0.69
CA PHE A 142 -13.55 7.69 1.72
C PHE A 142 -14.49 6.52 1.49
N ASN A 143 -15.73 6.78 1.08
CA ASN A 143 -16.68 5.71 0.81
C ASN A 143 -16.24 4.84 -0.35
N LYS A 144 -15.69 5.46 -1.39
CA LYS A 144 -15.16 4.71 -2.53
C LYS A 144 -13.96 3.86 -2.11
N MET A 145 -13.08 4.42 -1.31
CA MET A 145 -11.91 3.68 -0.81
C MET A 145 -12.34 2.48 0.04
N ILE A 146 -13.36 2.65 0.87
CA ILE A 146 -13.89 1.57 1.70
C ILE A 146 -14.43 0.44 0.81
N ILE A 147 -15.17 0.79 -0.24
CA ILE A 147 -15.69 -0.21 -1.18
C ILE A 147 -14.54 -0.96 -1.85
N ASP A 148 -13.50 -0.25 -2.27
CA ASP A 148 -12.35 -0.85 -2.94
C ASP A 148 -11.57 -1.77 -1.99
N VAL A 149 -11.38 -1.36 -0.74
CA VAL A 149 -10.71 -2.17 0.27
C VAL A 149 -11.54 -3.43 0.56
N ASP A 150 -12.86 -3.30 0.67
CA ASP A 150 -13.72 -4.45 0.91
C ASP A 150 -13.63 -5.47 -0.22
N LYS A 151 -13.55 -5.02 -1.47
CA LYS A 151 -13.36 -5.93 -2.58
C LYS A 151 -12.04 -6.68 -2.47
N ASN A 152 -10.98 -5.96 -2.11
CA ASN A 152 -9.66 -6.57 -1.95
C ASN A 152 -9.64 -7.56 -0.78
N ILE A 153 -10.30 -7.22 0.32
CA ILE A 153 -10.42 -8.13 1.47
C ILE A 153 -11.12 -9.42 1.04
N ASN A 154 -12.24 -9.31 0.31
CA ASN A 154 -12.97 -10.48 -0.15
C ASN A 154 -12.12 -11.35 -1.08
N ASN A 155 -11.38 -10.73 -1.98
CA ASN A 155 -10.47 -11.45 -2.88
C ASN A 155 -9.39 -12.19 -2.11
N LEU A 156 -8.80 -11.54 -1.10
CA LEU A 156 -7.78 -12.17 -0.28
C LEU A 156 -8.33 -13.27 0.61
N LYS A 157 -9.57 -13.11 1.13
CA LYS A 157 -10.22 -14.17 1.90
C LYS A 157 -10.41 -15.42 1.06
N ASN A 158 -10.85 -15.25 -0.18
CA ASN A 158 -11.01 -16.37 -1.10
C ASN A 158 -9.67 -17.05 -1.39
N LYS A 159 -8.63 -16.27 -1.59
CA LYS A 159 -7.29 -16.79 -1.82
C LYS A 159 -6.76 -17.54 -0.60
N TYR A 160 -6.99 -16.99 0.59
CA TYR A 160 -6.57 -17.60 1.84
C TYR A 160 -7.25 -18.93 2.06
N GLU A 161 -8.58 -18.98 1.85
CA GLU A 161 -9.34 -20.22 1.98
C GLU A 161 -8.84 -21.29 1.01
N LYS A 162 -8.55 -20.89 -0.22
CA LYS A 162 -8.03 -21.82 -1.22
C LYS A 162 -6.66 -22.36 -0.81
N LEU A 163 -5.77 -21.50 -0.33
CA LEU A 163 -4.45 -21.91 0.10
C LEU A 163 -4.50 -22.85 1.30
N THR A 164 -5.40 -22.60 2.24
CA THR A 164 -5.52 -23.43 3.44
C THR A 164 -6.24 -24.75 3.16
N SER A 165 -7.13 -24.78 2.18
CA SER A 165 -7.83 -26.03 1.84
C SER A 165 -6.95 -27.00 1.03
N GLU A 166 -5.87 -26.52 0.45
CA GLU A 166 -4.95 -27.37 -0.31
C GLU A 166 -3.93 -28.08 0.58
N SER A 167 -3.91 -27.80 1.85
CA SER A 167 -2.97 -28.48 2.76
C SER A 167 -3.47 -29.88 3.22
#